data_74ba9fe129a3edb7e84b4a12fedfeb83
#
_entry.id   74ba9fe129a3edb7e84b4a12fedfeb83
#
_cell.length_a   1.000
_cell.length_b   1.000
_cell.length_c   1.000
_cell.angle_alpha   90.00
_cell.angle_beta   90.00
_cell.angle_gamma   90.00
#
_symmetry.space_group_name_H-M   'P 1'
#
loop_
_entity.id
_entity.type
_entity.pdbx_description
1 polymer ?
#
loop_
_entity_poly.entity_id
_entity_poly.type
_entity_poly.pdbx_seq_one_letter_code
_entity_poly.pdbx_strand_id
1 'polypeptide(L)'
;MSAAKRPASNSFGSSQMVVKRQKSNADINGKAIAVTNGGPGSGALIQAVPRTSGLQAPIMELTGHSGEVFAARFDPSGQYVASGSMDRSIMLWHTYGSCENYGVLTGHKGAVLDLHWSRSSSNIFSASADTTLASWDLETGLRIRRHEGHEEIVNCLTASPRGEEILISGGDDGCVGIWDPRVKRAVDFIETDFPITSVAVAEAGNEIYTGGIDCDILAYDIRKKAVAYRMPGHTDTVTSLSISPDSQSLLSYSHDGLARTWDIRPFAPVDRSLKSFAGAPVGVERNLVRACWDGKGERVGVGSGDGSVCVWEARTSKLVYKLPGHRGTVNDVRFAPGDEPISESTLSLFG
;
A
#
# COMPACT_ATOMS: atom_id res chain seq x y z
N MET A 1 4.95 35.52 -59.10
CA MET A 1 5.13 34.14 -59.52
C MET A 1 5.24 33.25 -58.31
N SER A 2 4.35 32.33 -58.26
CA SER A 2 4.28 31.10 -57.53
C SER A 2 4.27 31.13 -55.97
N ALA A 3 3.06 31.02 -55.43
CA ALA A 3 2.77 30.71 -54.05
C ALA A 3 2.94 29.19 -53.81
N ALA A 4 3.73 28.81 -52.80
CA ALA A 4 3.84 27.43 -52.33
C ALA A 4 2.80 27.18 -51.24
N LYS A 5 1.89 26.22 -51.47
CA LYS A 5 0.89 25.71 -50.54
C LYS A 5 1.55 24.91 -49.40
N ARG A 6 1.16 25.21 -48.15
CA ARG A 6 1.42 24.33 -46.99
C ARG A 6 0.48 23.13 -47.03
N PRO A 7 0.92 21.92 -46.67
CA PRO A 7 0.03 20.77 -46.51
C PRO A 7 -0.71 20.83 -45.18
N ALA A 8 -1.93 20.30 -45.20
CA ALA A 8 -2.87 20.24 -44.11
C ALA A 8 -2.41 19.33 -42.98
N SER A 9 -2.67 19.76 -41.74
CA SER A 9 -2.52 19.00 -40.54
C SER A 9 -3.58 17.87 -40.44
N ASN A 10 -3.14 16.62 -40.37
CA ASN A 10 -4.01 15.50 -40.04
C ASN A 10 -4.39 15.56 -38.57
N SER A 11 -5.66 15.79 -38.30
CA SER A 11 -6.27 15.59 -37.01
C SER A 11 -6.44 14.08 -36.76
N PHE A 12 -5.73 13.53 -35.81
CA PHE A 12 -6.02 12.20 -35.27
C PHE A 12 -7.33 12.27 -34.50
N GLY A 13 -8.34 11.57 -35.00
CA GLY A 13 -9.61 11.39 -34.32
C GLY A 13 -9.45 10.49 -33.09
N SER A 14 -9.83 11.02 -31.95
CA SER A 14 -10.02 10.25 -30.73
C SER A 14 -11.18 9.27 -30.91
N SER A 15 -10.90 7.98 -30.96
CA SER A 15 -11.92 6.93 -30.88
C SER A 15 -12.53 6.92 -29.49
N GLN A 16 -13.64 7.60 -29.29
CA GLN A 16 -14.49 7.39 -28.12
C GLN A 16 -15.11 5.99 -28.22
N MET A 17 -14.71 5.07 -27.35
CA MET A 17 -15.44 3.84 -27.13
C MET A 17 -16.76 4.18 -26.44
N VAL A 18 -17.84 4.11 -27.18
CA VAL A 18 -19.20 4.22 -26.64
C VAL A 18 -19.52 2.90 -25.93
N VAL A 19 -19.38 2.86 -24.62
CA VAL A 19 -19.92 1.77 -23.81
C VAL A 19 -21.44 1.93 -23.77
N LYS A 20 -22.16 1.04 -24.44
CA LYS A 20 -23.62 0.97 -24.35
C LYS A 20 -24.03 0.61 -22.92
N ARG A 21 -24.56 1.56 -22.17
CA ARG A 21 -25.28 1.32 -20.91
C ARG A 21 -26.45 0.39 -21.19
N GLN A 22 -26.40 -0.85 -20.71
CA GLN A 22 -27.61 -1.64 -20.56
C GLN A 22 -28.38 -1.12 -19.33
N LYS A 23 -29.62 -0.71 -19.58
CA LYS A 23 -30.56 -0.38 -18.49
C LYS A 23 -30.88 -1.65 -17.71
N SER A 24 -30.47 -1.70 -16.46
CA SER A 24 -30.93 -2.71 -15.53
C SER A 24 -32.34 -2.35 -15.07
N ASN A 25 -33.31 -3.20 -15.35
CA ASN A 25 -34.60 -3.15 -14.67
C ASN A 25 -34.40 -3.63 -13.23
N ALA A 26 -34.44 -2.72 -12.30
CA ALA A 26 -34.42 -3.06 -10.88
C ALA A 26 -35.89 -3.34 -10.47
N ASP A 27 -36.19 -4.57 -10.16
CA ASP A 27 -37.41 -4.93 -9.46
C ASP A 27 -37.30 -4.60 -7.97
N ILE A 28 -38.44 -4.20 -7.37
CA ILE A 28 -38.61 -3.60 -6.04
C ILE A 28 -38.19 -4.52 -4.86
N ASN A 29 -37.54 -5.66 -5.12
CA ASN A 29 -37.11 -6.64 -4.12
C ASN A 29 -35.61 -6.95 -4.09
N GLY A 30 -34.74 -6.07 -4.54
CA GLY A 30 -33.29 -6.12 -4.26
C GLY A 30 -32.55 -7.38 -4.75
N LYS A 31 -33.03 -8.11 -5.74
CA LYS A 31 -32.33 -9.25 -6.35
C LYS A 31 -31.82 -8.88 -7.73
N ALA A 32 -30.51 -8.74 -7.87
CA ALA A 32 -29.88 -8.58 -9.17
C ALA A 32 -29.89 -9.94 -9.91
N ILE A 33 -30.52 -9.99 -11.09
CA ILE A 33 -30.50 -11.15 -11.98
C ILE A 33 -29.45 -10.88 -13.04
N ALA A 34 -28.36 -11.65 -13.03
CA ALA A 34 -27.40 -11.65 -14.12
C ALA A 34 -27.92 -12.57 -15.24
N VAL A 35 -28.22 -12.00 -16.41
CA VAL A 35 -28.60 -12.76 -17.60
C VAL A 35 -27.34 -13.01 -18.41
N THR A 36 -26.88 -14.28 -18.43
CA THR A 36 -25.87 -14.73 -19.40
C THR A 36 -26.56 -15.30 -20.61
N ASN A 37 -26.28 -14.78 -21.81
CA ASN A 37 -26.69 -15.36 -23.09
C ASN A 37 -25.89 -16.66 -23.33
N GLY A 38 -26.42 -17.77 -22.89
CA GLY A 38 -25.91 -19.10 -23.20
C GLY A 38 -26.97 -19.86 -24.01
N GLY A 39 -26.52 -20.58 -25.03
CA GLY A 39 -27.37 -21.41 -25.91
C GLY A 39 -28.14 -22.52 -25.19
N PRO A 40 -29.05 -23.22 -25.86
CA PRO A 40 -30.03 -24.11 -25.26
C PRO A 40 -29.39 -25.37 -24.69
N GLY A 41 -29.36 -25.50 -23.36
CA GLY A 41 -29.06 -26.78 -22.70
C GLY A 41 -28.12 -26.71 -21.51
N SER A 42 -28.50 -26.07 -20.43
CA SER A 42 -28.34 -26.51 -19.02
C SER A 42 -28.69 -25.35 -18.08
N GLY A 43 -29.84 -25.43 -17.48
CA GLY A 43 -30.29 -24.46 -16.45
C GLY A 43 -29.60 -24.72 -15.12
N ALA A 44 -28.36 -24.33 -14.98
CA ALA A 44 -27.76 -24.16 -13.65
C ALA A 44 -28.29 -22.84 -13.07
N LEU A 45 -29.16 -22.91 -12.10
CA LEU A 45 -29.57 -21.77 -11.29
C LEU A 45 -28.33 -21.26 -10.53
N ILE A 46 -27.74 -20.19 -11.03
CA ILE A 46 -26.70 -19.48 -10.29
C ILE A 46 -27.40 -18.82 -9.13
N GLN A 47 -27.20 -19.36 -7.94
CA GLN A 47 -27.68 -18.77 -6.71
C GLN A 47 -26.92 -17.46 -6.49
N ALA A 48 -27.59 -16.32 -6.68
CA ALA A 48 -26.97 -15.02 -6.41
C ALA A 48 -26.70 -14.92 -4.90
N VAL A 49 -25.42 -14.95 -4.52
CA VAL A 49 -25.02 -14.68 -3.16
C VAL A 49 -25.34 -13.20 -2.89
N PRO A 50 -26.07 -12.87 -1.83
CA PRO A 50 -26.36 -11.48 -1.49
C PRO A 50 -25.04 -10.75 -1.23
N ARG A 51 -24.87 -9.59 -1.84
CA ARG A 51 -23.70 -8.73 -1.60
C ARG A 51 -23.82 -8.14 -0.20
N THR A 52 -22.71 -8.23 0.55
CA THR A 52 -22.59 -7.64 1.90
C THR A 52 -21.84 -6.30 1.85
N SER A 53 -21.20 -5.98 0.72
CA SER A 53 -20.38 -4.79 0.52
C SER A 53 -21.18 -3.52 0.27
N GLY A 54 -20.73 -2.41 0.85
CA GLY A 54 -21.23 -1.05 0.57
C GLY A 54 -20.76 -0.45 -0.75
N LEU A 55 -19.95 -1.17 -1.56
CA LEU A 55 -19.47 -0.71 -2.87
C LEU A 55 -20.56 -0.77 -3.94
N GLN A 56 -20.60 0.20 -4.84
CA GLN A 56 -21.54 0.22 -5.95
C GLN A 56 -21.26 -0.84 -7.01
N ALA A 57 -19.98 -1.24 -7.17
CA ALA A 57 -19.53 -2.25 -8.12
C ALA A 57 -18.51 -3.18 -7.46
N PRO A 58 -18.29 -4.42 -7.99
CA PRO A 58 -17.26 -5.34 -7.48
C PRO A 58 -15.84 -4.77 -7.56
N ILE A 59 -15.59 -3.89 -8.52
CA ILE A 59 -14.33 -3.20 -8.74
C ILE A 59 -14.66 -1.72 -8.92
N MET A 60 -13.99 -0.87 -8.14
CA MET A 60 -14.07 0.59 -8.25
C MET A 60 -12.69 1.11 -8.65
N GLU A 61 -12.64 1.87 -9.74
CA GLU A 61 -11.41 2.49 -10.21
C GLU A 61 -11.36 3.94 -9.68
N LEU A 62 -10.29 4.26 -8.94
CA LEU A 62 -10.03 5.61 -8.43
C LEU A 62 -9.13 6.35 -9.42
N THR A 63 -9.72 7.25 -10.20
CA THR A 63 -9.01 8.00 -11.23
C THR A 63 -8.79 9.44 -10.81
N GLY A 64 -7.57 9.97 -10.99
CA GLY A 64 -7.24 11.34 -10.62
C GLY A 64 -5.76 11.67 -10.65
N HIS A 65 -4.91 10.75 -10.19
CA HIS A 65 -3.46 10.94 -10.25
C HIS A 65 -2.96 11.04 -11.69
N SER A 66 -1.95 11.89 -11.92
CA SER A 66 -1.29 12.06 -13.22
C SER A 66 0.02 11.30 -13.33
N GLY A 67 0.44 10.60 -12.30
CA GLY A 67 1.64 9.76 -12.23
C GLY A 67 1.36 8.46 -11.48
N GLU A 68 2.38 7.62 -11.40
CA GLU A 68 2.34 6.35 -10.68
C GLU A 68 1.98 6.55 -9.22
N VAL A 69 1.19 5.63 -8.67
CA VAL A 69 0.81 5.61 -7.25
C VAL A 69 1.71 4.62 -6.52
N PHE A 70 2.43 5.10 -5.50
CA PHE A 70 3.38 4.28 -4.75
C PHE A 70 2.81 3.76 -3.44
N ALA A 71 1.89 4.49 -2.83
CA ALA A 71 1.32 4.12 -1.54
C ALA A 71 -0.18 4.38 -1.47
N ALA A 72 -0.89 3.49 -0.81
CA ALA A 72 -2.27 3.70 -0.38
C ALA A 72 -2.49 3.22 1.03
N ARG A 73 -3.32 3.93 1.77
CA ARG A 73 -3.64 3.58 3.14
C ARG A 73 -5.09 3.86 3.43
N PHE A 74 -5.77 2.89 4.01
CA PHE A 74 -7.04 3.12 4.67
C PHE A 74 -6.82 3.91 5.95
N ASP A 75 -7.78 4.74 6.29
CA ASP A 75 -7.86 5.30 7.64
C ASP A 75 -8.23 4.21 8.66
N PRO A 76 -7.99 4.41 9.97
CA PRO A 76 -8.34 3.44 11.00
C PRO A 76 -9.81 3.02 11.04
N SER A 77 -10.73 3.86 10.56
CA SER A 77 -12.16 3.54 10.48
C SER A 77 -12.56 2.77 9.22
N GLY A 78 -11.69 2.73 8.20
CA GLY A 78 -11.99 2.13 6.90
C GLY A 78 -12.92 2.94 6.01
N GLN A 79 -13.25 4.19 6.38
CA GLN A 79 -14.16 5.04 5.61
C GLN A 79 -13.46 5.87 4.54
N TYR A 80 -12.17 6.09 4.70
CA TYR A 80 -11.36 6.90 3.81
C TYR A 80 -10.11 6.18 3.35
N VAL A 81 -9.63 6.57 2.16
CA VAL A 81 -8.36 6.12 1.61
C VAL A 81 -7.53 7.33 1.26
N ALA A 82 -6.24 7.28 1.55
CA ALA A 82 -5.26 8.22 1.04
C ALA A 82 -4.33 7.52 0.06
N SER A 83 -4.04 8.16 -1.07
CA SER A 83 -3.09 7.68 -2.08
C SER A 83 -1.97 8.70 -2.31
N GLY A 84 -0.73 8.23 -2.37
CA GLY A 84 0.47 9.03 -2.64
C GLY A 84 1.10 8.65 -3.96
N SER A 85 1.53 9.65 -4.75
CA SER A 85 1.92 9.46 -6.14
C SER A 85 3.20 10.20 -6.51
N MET A 86 3.75 9.77 -7.65
CA MET A 86 4.84 10.43 -8.36
C MET A 86 4.51 11.87 -8.76
N ASP A 87 3.22 12.21 -8.90
CA ASP A 87 2.76 13.57 -9.19
C ASP A 87 2.91 14.54 -8.01
N ARG A 88 3.50 14.09 -6.89
CA ARG A 88 3.80 14.87 -5.68
C ARG A 88 2.58 15.26 -4.87
N SER A 89 1.41 14.71 -5.20
CA SER A 89 0.16 14.95 -4.50
C SER A 89 -0.26 13.75 -3.67
N ILE A 90 -1.10 14.02 -2.67
CA ILE A 90 -1.82 13.01 -1.91
C ILE A 90 -3.29 13.23 -2.21
N MET A 91 -3.99 12.23 -2.68
CA MET A 91 -5.42 12.28 -2.94
C MET A 91 -6.19 11.53 -1.86
N LEU A 92 -7.35 12.08 -1.50
CA LEU A 92 -8.21 11.55 -0.45
C LEU A 92 -9.53 11.08 -1.07
N TRP A 93 -9.93 9.85 -0.75
CA TRP A 93 -11.06 9.19 -1.36
C TRP A 93 -12.03 8.66 -0.30
N HIS A 94 -13.32 8.70 -0.61
CA HIS A 94 -14.31 7.92 0.14
C HIS A 94 -14.19 6.44 -0.23
N THR A 95 -14.17 5.55 0.76
CA THR A 95 -14.10 4.10 0.53
C THR A 95 -15.41 3.54 -0.05
N TYR A 96 -16.55 4.09 0.38
CA TYR A 96 -17.87 3.58 0.03
C TYR A 96 -18.65 4.55 -0.86
N GLY A 97 -19.73 4.05 -1.46
CA GLY A 97 -20.59 4.82 -2.35
C GLY A 97 -19.98 4.97 -3.73
N SER A 98 -19.87 6.22 -4.21
CA SER A 98 -19.27 6.56 -5.51
C SER A 98 -17.75 6.53 -5.51
N CYS A 99 -17.11 6.35 -4.35
CA CYS A 99 -15.65 6.39 -4.15
C CYS A 99 -15.01 7.68 -4.73
N GLU A 100 -15.66 8.83 -4.50
CA GLU A 100 -15.21 10.11 -5.05
C GLU A 100 -13.99 10.66 -4.30
N ASN A 101 -13.15 11.38 -5.06
CA ASN A 101 -12.09 12.20 -4.48
C ASN A 101 -12.73 13.39 -3.78
N TYR A 102 -12.43 13.58 -2.49
CA TYR A 102 -12.92 14.70 -1.70
C TYR A 102 -11.84 15.72 -1.33
N GLY A 103 -10.57 15.42 -1.57
CA GLY A 103 -9.49 16.32 -1.25
C GLY A 103 -8.18 15.97 -1.92
N VAL A 104 -7.36 16.99 -2.16
CA VAL A 104 -6.00 16.85 -2.72
C VAL A 104 -5.04 17.66 -1.87
N LEU A 105 -4.02 17.02 -1.28
CA LEU A 105 -2.99 17.66 -0.51
C LEU A 105 -1.75 17.86 -1.37
N THR A 106 -1.31 19.09 -1.51
CA THR A 106 -0.16 19.47 -2.36
C THR A 106 0.87 20.24 -1.55
N GLY A 107 2.16 20.07 -1.89
CA GLY A 107 3.24 20.81 -1.23
C GLY A 107 4.56 20.07 -1.09
N HIS A 108 4.62 18.78 -1.38
CA HIS A 108 5.87 18.06 -1.61
C HIS A 108 6.52 18.52 -2.92
N LYS A 109 7.85 18.47 -2.96
CA LYS A 109 8.63 18.79 -4.17
C LYS A 109 9.05 17.55 -4.94
N GLY A 110 9.01 16.37 -4.32
CA GLY A 110 9.29 15.06 -4.88
C GLY A 110 8.09 14.12 -4.79
N ALA A 111 8.20 12.94 -5.37
CA ALA A 111 7.20 11.89 -5.29
C ALA A 111 6.86 11.53 -3.85
N VAL A 112 5.61 11.19 -3.58
CA VAL A 112 5.16 10.67 -2.28
C VAL A 112 5.28 9.16 -2.31
N LEU A 113 6.20 8.60 -1.50
CA LEU A 113 6.58 7.20 -1.53
C LEU A 113 5.87 6.35 -0.47
N ASP A 114 5.52 6.94 0.67
CA ASP A 114 4.75 6.25 1.71
C ASP A 114 3.83 7.21 2.46
N LEU A 115 2.78 6.67 3.04
CA LEU A 115 1.74 7.37 3.79
C LEU A 115 1.42 6.65 5.09
N HIS A 116 1.05 7.41 6.11
CA HIS A 116 0.51 6.86 7.35
C HIS A 116 -0.58 7.78 7.92
N TRP A 117 -1.69 7.20 8.35
CA TRP A 117 -2.75 7.92 9.05
C TRP A 117 -2.43 8.05 10.53
N SER A 118 -2.80 9.17 11.13
CA SER A 118 -2.83 9.29 12.59
C SER A 118 -3.90 8.35 13.16
N ARG A 119 -3.71 7.94 14.39
CA ARG A 119 -4.69 7.08 15.09
C ARG A 119 -6.06 7.71 15.26
N SER A 120 -6.12 9.04 15.27
CA SER A 120 -7.37 9.82 15.36
C SER A 120 -8.03 10.06 14.01
N SER A 121 -7.45 9.59 12.90
CA SER A 121 -7.89 9.90 11.53
C SER A 121 -7.95 11.41 11.20
N SER A 122 -7.39 12.27 12.06
CA SER A 122 -7.40 13.73 11.84
C SER A 122 -6.24 14.21 10.98
N ASN A 123 -5.13 13.48 10.99
CA ASN A 123 -3.90 13.84 10.30
C ASN A 123 -3.40 12.71 9.40
N ILE A 124 -2.67 13.10 8.36
CA ILE A 124 -1.86 12.19 7.53
C ILE A 124 -0.40 12.60 7.64
N PHE A 125 0.46 11.59 7.64
CA PHE A 125 1.90 11.72 7.54
C PHE A 125 2.35 11.15 6.22
N SER A 126 3.31 11.82 5.56
CA SER A 126 3.83 11.40 4.27
C SER A 126 5.35 11.41 4.25
N ALA A 127 5.94 10.45 3.55
CA ALA A 127 7.35 10.39 3.22
C ALA A 127 7.54 10.66 1.73
N SER A 128 8.58 11.41 1.39
CA SER A 128 8.78 11.86 0.02
C SER A 128 10.22 11.75 -0.46
N ALA A 129 10.37 11.61 -1.77
CA ALA A 129 11.64 11.70 -2.47
C ALA A 129 12.30 13.10 -2.38
N ASP A 130 11.60 14.10 -1.80
CA ASP A 130 12.19 15.41 -1.53
C ASP A 130 13.00 15.46 -0.21
N THR A 131 13.37 14.31 0.35
CA THR A 131 14.14 14.13 1.59
C THR A 131 13.39 14.51 2.86
N THR A 132 12.10 14.80 2.78
CA THR A 132 11.32 15.28 3.92
C THR A 132 10.07 14.44 4.19
N LEU A 133 9.63 14.50 5.45
CA LEU A 133 8.30 14.08 5.82
C LEU A 133 7.39 15.30 5.97
N ALA A 134 6.10 15.10 5.85
CA ALA A 134 5.12 16.14 6.10
C ALA A 134 3.95 15.62 6.93
N SER A 135 3.42 16.50 7.77
CA SER A 135 2.18 16.30 8.52
C SER A 135 1.09 17.19 7.92
N TRP A 136 -0.06 16.63 7.68
CA TRP A 136 -1.21 17.28 7.03
C TRP A 136 -2.43 17.19 7.93
N ASP A 137 -3.15 18.30 8.01
CA ASP A 137 -4.44 18.38 8.68
C ASP A 137 -5.56 18.10 7.64
N LEU A 138 -6.42 17.15 7.93
CA LEU A 138 -7.47 16.74 7.01
C LEU A 138 -8.70 17.65 7.05
N GLU A 139 -8.91 18.35 8.16
CA GLU A 139 -10.02 19.30 8.28
C GLU A 139 -9.79 20.53 7.41
N THR A 140 -8.56 21.07 7.44
CA THR A 140 -8.21 22.27 6.68
C THR A 140 -7.61 21.96 5.30
N GLY A 141 -7.15 20.73 5.07
CA GLY A 141 -6.42 20.33 3.86
C GLY A 141 -5.03 20.97 3.75
N LEU A 142 -4.50 21.53 4.84
CA LEU A 142 -3.23 22.25 4.85
C LEU A 142 -2.11 21.42 5.48
N ARG A 143 -0.88 21.69 5.02
CA ARG A 143 0.31 21.13 5.65
C ARG A 143 0.57 21.80 6.98
N ILE A 144 0.46 21.03 8.09
CA ILE A 144 0.79 21.49 9.43
C ILE A 144 2.29 21.76 9.55
N ARG A 145 3.10 20.78 9.08
CA ARG A 145 4.55 20.84 9.25
C ARG A 145 5.28 20.07 8.16
N ARG A 146 6.47 20.54 7.84
CA ARG A 146 7.49 19.84 7.09
C ARG A 146 8.59 19.44 8.06
N HIS A 147 8.90 18.14 8.11
CA HIS A 147 9.95 17.59 8.95
C HIS A 147 11.22 17.42 8.11
N GLU A 148 12.32 17.92 8.62
CA GLU A 148 13.62 17.98 7.93
C GLU A 148 14.70 17.29 8.76
N GLY A 149 15.54 16.45 8.12
CA GLY A 149 16.63 15.76 8.78
C GLY A 149 17.27 14.65 7.98
N HIS A 150 16.54 13.94 7.10
CA HIS A 150 17.13 13.02 6.13
C HIS A 150 17.94 13.79 5.08
N GLU A 151 19.04 13.20 4.63
CA GLU A 151 19.91 13.77 3.58
C GLU A 151 19.53 13.27 2.19
N GLU A 152 18.91 12.09 2.10
CA GLU A 152 18.47 11.47 0.86
C GLU A 152 16.98 11.08 0.88
N ILE A 153 16.53 10.34 -0.13
CA ILE A 153 15.13 9.94 -0.33
C ILE A 153 14.59 9.17 0.87
N VAL A 154 13.39 9.54 1.33
CA VAL A 154 12.69 8.81 2.39
C VAL A 154 11.74 7.79 1.77
N ASN A 155 12.09 6.52 1.86
CA ASN A 155 11.39 5.43 1.18
C ASN A 155 10.15 4.92 1.93
N CYS A 156 10.16 5.00 3.26
CA CYS A 156 9.14 4.37 4.08
C CYS A 156 8.85 5.17 5.35
N LEU A 157 7.62 5.01 5.83
CA LEU A 157 7.12 5.70 7.01
C LEU A 157 6.16 4.80 7.77
N THR A 158 6.30 4.77 9.08
CA THR A 158 5.33 4.13 9.97
C THR A 158 5.15 4.96 11.24
N ALA A 159 4.07 4.74 11.97
CA ALA A 159 3.85 5.36 13.27
C ALA A 159 3.80 4.32 14.37
N SER A 160 4.16 4.73 15.60
CA SER A 160 4.03 3.87 16.77
C SER A 160 2.56 3.47 16.98
N PRO A 161 2.26 2.16 17.14
CA PRO A 161 0.88 1.72 17.29
C PRO A 161 0.29 2.06 18.66
N ARG A 162 1.12 2.27 19.69
CA ARG A 162 0.69 2.58 21.07
C ARG A 162 1.52 3.71 21.68
N GLY A 163 1.03 4.27 22.76
CA GLY A 163 1.71 5.36 23.50
C GLY A 163 1.60 6.70 22.80
N GLU A 164 2.65 7.52 22.86
CA GLU A 164 2.75 8.74 22.08
C GLU A 164 2.88 8.41 20.60
N GLU A 165 2.33 9.26 19.75
CA GLU A 165 2.42 9.08 18.30
C GLU A 165 3.80 9.54 17.83
N ILE A 166 4.69 8.57 17.66
CA ILE A 166 6.05 8.77 17.15
C ILE A 166 6.09 8.22 15.73
N LEU A 167 6.66 8.98 14.82
CA LEU A 167 6.86 8.54 13.43
C LEU A 167 8.26 7.95 13.30
N ILE A 168 8.38 6.91 12.48
CA ILE A 168 9.63 6.27 12.16
C ILE A 168 9.74 6.16 10.65
N SER A 169 10.85 6.64 10.11
CA SER A 169 11.14 6.65 8.68
C SER A 169 12.43 5.91 8.38
N GLY A 170 12.56 5.43 7.15
CA GLY A 170 13.80 4.90 6.62
C GLY A 170 14.12 5.54 5.29
N GLY A 171 15.40 5.87 5.08
CA GLY A 171 15.87 6.56 3.88
C GLY A 171 17.03 5.87 3.19
N ASP A 172 17.34 6.38 2.00
CA ASP A 172 18.51 5.95 1.23
C ASP A 172 19.84 6.38 1.87
N ASP A 173 19.78 7.38 2.77
CA ASP A 173 20.91 7.81 3.60
C ASP A 173 21.37 6.76 4.63
N GLY A 174 20.71 5.61 4.67
CA GLY A 174 21.03 4.55 5.63
C GLY A 174 20.61 4.90 7.06
N CYS A 175 19.71 5.84 7.26
CA CYS A 175 19.27 6.27 8.57
C CYS A 175 17.82 5.88 8.85
N VAL A 176 17.55 5.43 10.08
CA VAL A 176 16.21 5.35 10.64
C VAL A 176 15.96 6.63 11.43
N GLY A 177 15.06 7.47 10.94
CA GLY A 177 14.64 8.70 11.63
C GLY A 177 13.53 8.43 12.63
N ILE A 178 13.67 9.00 13.83
CA ILE A 178 12.64 8.99 14.88
C ILE A 178 12.12 10.42 15.04
N TRP A 179 10.80 10.61 14.90
CA TRP A 179 10.19 11.93 14.82
C TRP A 179 9.02 12.07 15.80
N ASP A 180 8.95 13.23 16.41
CA ASP A 180 7.73 13.70 17.05
C ASP A 180 6.97 14.60 16.06
N PRO A 181 5.71 14.32 15.71
CA PRO A 181 4.91 15.16 14.81
C PRO A 181 4.79 16.61 15.25
N ARG A 182 5.03 16.89 16.53
CA ARG A 182 4.97 18.24 17.12
C ARG A 182 6.22 19.05 16.86
N VAL A 183 7.32 18.42 16.44
CA VAL A 183 8.65 19.05 16.26
C VAL A 183 9.06 19.00 14.78
N LYS A 184 9.78 20.04 14.33
CA LYS A 184 10.20 20.16 12.93
C LYS A 184 11.34 19.20 12.57
N ARG A 185 12.29 19.02 13.49
CA ARG A 185 13.48 18.18 13.27
C ARG A 185 13.27 16.81 13.88
N ALA A 186 14.01 15.85 13.36
CA ALA A 186 14.06 14.52 13.98
C ALA A 186 14.46 14.64 15.46
N VAL A 187 13.84 13.81 16.28
CA VAL A 187 14.22 13.66 17.69
C VAL A 187 15.54 12.93 17.76
N ASP A 188 15.70 11.93 16.90
CA ASP A 188 16.86 11.05 16.90
C ASP A 188 17.04 10.32 15.58
N PHE A 189 18.23 9.75 15.37
CA PHE A 189 18.57 8.88 14.25
C PHE A 189 19.27 7.62 14.75
N ILE A 190 19.01 6.51 14.06
CA ILE A 190 19.79 5.27 14.16
C ILE A 190 20.46 5.10 12.81
N GLU A 191 21.79 5.17 12.79
CA GLU A 191 22.58 4.96 11.59
C GLU A 191 22.70 3.46 11.30
N THR A 192 22.55 3.09 10.04
CA THR A 192 22.71 1.73 9.53
C THR A 192 23.72 1.73 8.38
N ASP A 193 24.28 0.56 8.07
CA ASP A 193 25.33 0.45 7.05
C ASP A 193 24.78 0.54 5.60
N PHE A 194 23.47 0.39 5.41
CA PHE A 194 22.84 0.26 4.09
C PHE A 194 21.54 1.06 3.98
N PRO A 195 21.18 1.49 2.76
CA PRO A 195 19.89 2.11 2.47
C PRO A 195 18.70 1.28 2.96
N ILE A 196 17.72 1.97 3.54
CA ILE A 196 16.53 1.36 4.13
C ILE A 196 15.35 1.58 3.19
N THR A 197 14.68 0.50 2.84
CA THR A 197 13.52 0.49 1.95
C THR A 197 12.20 0.29 2.69
N SER A 198 12.24 -0.34 3.88
CA SER A 198 11.06 -0.57 4.69
C SER A 198 11.36 -0.59 6.18
N VAL A 199 10.42 -0.07 6.96
CA VAL A 199 10.45 -0.08 8.43
C VAL A 199 9.13 -0.57 8.99
N ALA A 200 9.20 -1.25 10.14
CA ALA A 200 8.03 -1.62 10.94
C ALA A 200 8.37 -1.46 12.43
N VAL A 201 7.38 -1.16 13.25
CA VAL A 201 7.57 -0.89 14.70
C VAL A 201 6.79 -1.90 15.51
N ALA A 202 7.46 -2.54 16.47
CA ALA A 202 6.83 -3.44 17.42
C ALA A 202 5.69 -2.74 18.17
N GLU A 203 4.65 -3.48 18.51
CA GLU A 203 3.48 -2.95 19.24
C GLU A 203 3.86 -2.32 20.59
N ALA A 204 4.87 -2.87 21.24
CA ALA A 204 5.41 -2.34 22.50
C ALA A 204 6.19 -1.02 22.31
N GLY A 205 6.51 -0.61 21.09
CA GLY A 205 7.27 0.60 20.78
C GLY A 205 8.73 0.55 21.23
N ASN A 206 9.29 -0.62 21.49
CA ASN A 206 10.66 -0.80 21.95
C ASN A 206 11.62 -1.29 20.88
N GLU A 207 11.11 -1.89 19.80
CA GLU A 207 11.89 -2.46 18.70
C GLU A 207 11.43 -1.90 17.36
N ILE A 208 12.38 -1.63 16.49
CA ILE A 208 12.17 -1.26 15.09
C ILE A 208 12.76 -2.37 14.22
N TYR A 209 11.98 -2.81 13.25
CA TYR A 209 12.44 -3.72 12.21
C TYR A 209 12.75 -2.93 10.96
N THR A 210 13.94 -3.17 10.39
CA THR A 210 14.38 -2.53 9.14
C THR A 210 14.67 -3.59 8.10
N GLY A 211 14.35 -3.29 6.87
CA GLY A 211 14.71 -4.07 5.69
C GLY A 211 15.29 -3.15 4.63
N GLY A 212 16.29 -3.62 3.94
CA GLY A 212 17.03 -2.83 2.95
C GLY A 212 17.71 -3.68 1.90
N ILE A 213 18.79 -3.12 1.35
CA ILE A 213 19.58 -3.73 0.28
C ILE A 213 20.44 -4.88 0.80
N ASP A 214 20.74 -4.92 2.08
CA ASP A 214 21.54 -5.97 2.74
C ASP A 214 20.86 -7.35 2.81
N CYS A 215 19.60 -7.45 2.30
CA CYS A 215 18.79 -8.66 2.26
C CYS A 215 18.41 -9.24 3.64
N ASP A 216 19.01 -8.77 4.72
CA ASP A 216 18.69 -9.17 6.08
C ASP A 216 17.64 -8.24 6.71
N ILE A 217 16.80 -8.79 7.55
CA ILE A 217 15.92 -7.99 8.38
C ILE A 217 16.61 -7.79 9.73
N LEU A 218 16.80 -6.53 10.12
CA LEU A 218 17.45 -6.17 11.37
C LEU A 218 16.42 -5.67 12.37
N ALA A 219 16.49 -6.17 13.60
CA ALA A 219 15.73 -5.67 14.74
C ALA A 219 16.62 -4.75 15.58
N TYR A 220 16.22 -3.50 15.74
CA TYR A 220 16.90 -2.51 16.56
C TYR A 220 16.15 -2.26 17.86
N ASP A 221 16.88 -2.25 18.97
CA ASP A 221 16.37 -1.74 20.25
C ASP A 221 16.47 -0.20 20.23
N ILE A 222 15.33 0.48 20.30
CA ILE A 222 15.26 1.96 20.22
C ILE A 222 16.08 2.62 21.32
N ARG A 223 16.07 2.05 22.53
CA ARG A 223 16.76 2.65 23.68
C ARG A 223 18.28 2.50 23.59
N LYS A 224 18.73 1.34 23.10
CA LYS A 224 20.16 1.04 22.97
C LYS A 224 20.75 1.52 21.66
N LYS A 225 19.90 1.81 20.66
CA LYS A 225 20.28 2.14 19.28
C LYS A 225 21.24 1.10 18.68
N ALA A 226 20.98 -0.14 18.98
CA ALA A 226 21.83 -1.25 18.57
C ALA A 226 20.97 -2.39 18.04
N VAL A 227 21.58 -3.18 17.14
CA VAL A 227 20.95 -4.38 16.61
C VAL A 227 20.75 -5.38 17.75
N ALA A 228 19.50 -5.75 17.99
CA ALA A 228 19.14 -6.77 18.96
C ALA A 228 19.32 -8.18 18.36
N TYR A 229 18.86 -8.38 17.14
CA TYR A 229 19.02 -9.62 16.38
C TYR A 229 18.86 -9.41 14.88
N ARG A 230 19.30 -10.38 14.10
CA ARG A 230 19.17 -10.44 12.64
C ARG A 230 18.29 -11.61 12.23
N MET A 231 17.55 -11.44 11.14
CA MET A 231 16.71 -12.47 10.52
C MET A 231 17.14 -12.65 9.06
N PRO A 232 18.16 -13.49 8.82
CA PRO A 232 18.65 -13.76 7.47
C PRO A 232 17.70 -14.72 6.73
N GLY A 233 17.67 -14.62 5.40
CA GLY A 233 16.94 -15.59 4.57
C GLY A 233 16.44 -15.08 3.24
N HIS A 234 16.27 -13.78 3.03
CA HIS A 234 16.08 -13.22 1.70
C HIS A 234 17.41 -13.20 0.93
N THR A 235 17.31 -13.25 -0.40
CA THR A 235 18.47 -13.26 -1.29
C THR A 235 18.61 -11.99 -2.12
N ASP A 236 17.66 -11.08 -1.99
CA ASP A 236 17.66 -9.78 -2.65
C ASP A 236 17.00 -8.75 -1.71
N THR A 237 16.99 -7.48 -2.11
CA THR A 237 16.48 -6.33 -1.35
C THR A 237 15.10 -6.60 -0.74
N VAL A 238 14.95 -6.33 0.54
CA VAL A 238 13.67 -6.40 1.25
C VAL A 238 12.89 -5.11 0.98
N THR A 239 11.73 -5.19 0.36
CA THR A 239 10.95 -4.02 -0.07
C THR A 239 9.81 -3.65 0.86
N SER A 240 9.35 -4.58 1.68
CA SER A 240 8.23 -4.35 2.59
C SER A 240 8.36 -5.12 3.88
N LEU A 241 7.98 -4.48 4.98
CA LEU A 241 7.80 -5.07 6.29
C LEU A 241 6.43 -4.71 6.84
N SER A 242 5.73 -5.68 7.43
CA SER A 242 4.42 -5.47 8.05
C SER A 242 4.25 -6.40 9.24
N ILE A 243 3.83 -5.87 10.38
CA ILE A 243 3.58 -6.67 11.58
C ILE A 243 2.17 -7.24 11.52
N SER A 244 2.02 -8.48 11.95
CA SER A 244 0.72 -9.12 12.07
C SER A 244 -0.16 -8.44 13.14
N PRO A 245 -1.50 -8.47 13.02
CA PRO A 245 -2.39 -7.86 13.99
C PRO A 245 -2.24 -8.42 15.42
N ASP A 246 -1.79 -9.68 15.56
CA ASP A 246 -1.49 -10.29 16.85
C ASP A 246 -0.11 -9.92 17.42
N SER A 247 0.67 -9.13 16.67
CA SER A 247 2.02 -8.67 17.02
C SER A 247 3.02 -9.80 17.33
N GLN A 248 2.75 -11.01 16.83
CA GLN A 248 3.64 -12.17 17.04
C GLN A 248 4.50 -12.49 15.83
N SER A 249 4.10 -12.01 14.65
CA SER A 249 4.77 -12.32 13.40
C SER A 249 5.06 -11.04 12.59
N LEU A 250 6.18 -11.04 11.89
CA LEU A 250 6.54 -10.03 10.90
C LEU A 250 6.41 -10.66 9.52
N LEU A 251 5.79 -9.96 8.60
CA LEU A 251 5.76 -10.25 7.18
C LEU A 251 6.81 -9.42 6.47
N SER A 252 7.58 -10.05 5.60
CA SER A 252 8.48 -9.38 4.68
C SER A 252 8.19 -9.76 3.24
N TYR A 253 8.47 -8.86 2.31
CA TYR A 253 8.53 -9.15 0.88
C TYR A 253 9.84 -8.62 0.31
N SER A 254 10.41 -9.32 -0.68
CA SER A 254 11.70 -8.99 -1.27
C SER A 254 11.66 -9.11 -2.79
N HIS A 255 12.66 -8.50 -3.44
CA HIS A 255 12.92 -8.65 -4.86
C HIS A 255 13.33 -10.09 -5.27
N ASP A 256 13.52 -11.00 -4.30
CA ASP A 256 13.64 -12.44 -4.60
C ASP A 256 12.31 -13.09 -5.02
N GLY A 257 11.20 -12.32 -5.03
CA GLY A 257 9.86 -12.79 -5.42
C GLY A 257 9.16 -13.62 -4.34
N LEU A 258 9.69 -13.61 -3.12
CA LEU A 258 9.12 -14.34 -1.98
C LEU A 258 8.61 -13.37 -0.91
N ALA A 259 7.42 -13.67 -0.38
CA ALA A 259 7.02 -13.14 0.90
C ALA A 259 7.38 -14.17 1.99
N ARG A 260 7.80 -13.70 3.16
CA ARG A 260 8.17 -14.56 4.29
C ARG A 260 7.54 -14.06 5.57
N THR A 261 7.27 -14.98 6.50
CA THR A 261 6.85 -14.64 7.85
C THR A 261 7.90 -15.08 8.85
N TRP A 262 8.09 -14.24 9.88
CA TRP A 262 9.11 -14.39 10.90
C TRP A 262 8.49 -14.30 12.29
N ASP A 263 9.00 -15.09 13.23
CA ASP A 263 8.60 -15.03 14.64
C ASP A 263 9.32 -13.90 15.36
N ILE A 264 8.59 -12.89 15.79
CA ILE A 264 9.15 -11.73 16.51
C ILE A 264 8.93 -11.78 18.03
N ARG A 265 8.44 -12.89 18.56
CA ARG A 265 8.27 -13.05 20.00
C ARG A 265 9.61 -13.00 20.74
N PRO A 266 9.64 -12.50 21.99
CA PRO A 266 10.88 -12.34 22.74
C PRO A 266 11.68 -13.64 22.94
N PHE A 267 10.99 -14.78 23.01
CA PHE A 267 11.62 -16.10 23.27
C PHE A 267 11.56 -17.03 22.04
N ALA A 268 11.51 -16.44 20.84
CA ALA A 268 11.54 -17.21 19.60
C ALA A 268 12.88 -17.94 19.42
N PRO A 269 12.89 -19.08 18.69
CA PRO A 269 14.14 -19.77 18.31
C PRO A 269 15.09 -18.87 17.55
N VAL A 270 16.37 -19.28 17.46
CA VAL A 270 17.39 -18.52 16.71
C VAL A 270 17.02 -18.40 15.24
N ASP A 271 16.51 -19.48 14.64
CA ASP A 271 15.87 -19.44 13.33
C ASP A 271 14.42 -18.98 13.51
N ARG A 272 14.20 -17.72 13.18
CA ARG A 272 12.89 -17.06 13.29
C ARG A 272 12.01 -17.23 12.06
N SER A 273 12.52 -17.86 10.99
CA SER A 273 11.78 -18.08 9.76
C SER A 273 10.61 -19.05 9.98
N LEU A 274 9.38 -18.63 9.70
CA LEU A 274 8.19 -19.44 9.85
C LEU A 274 7.74 -20.05 8.52
N LYS A 275 7.44 -19.22 7.53
CA LYS A 275 6.85 -19.63 6.26
C LYS A 275 7.31 -18.77 5.11
N SER A 276 7.23 -19.30 3.90
CA SER A 276 7.45 -18.58 2.66
C SER A 276 6.25 -18.72 1.73
N PHE A 277 5.95 -17.66 0.98
CA PHE A 277 4.87 -17.54 0.02
C PHE A 277 5.46 -17.18 -1.33
N ALA A 278 5.19 -18.00 -2.34
CA ALA A 278 5.66 -17.78 -3.70
C ALA A 278 4.49 -17.56 -4.64
N GLY A 279 4.73 -16.86 -5.76
CA GLY A 279 3.72 -16.65 -6.80
C GLY A 279 3.45 -15.21 -7.20
N ALA A 280 4.08 -14.24 -6.54
CA ALA A 280 4.09 -12.84 -6.93
C ALA A 280 5.45 -12.53 -7.59
N PRO A 281 5.57 -12.59 -8.91
CA PRO A 281 6.81 -12.25 -9.59
C PRO A 281 7.11 -10.74 -9.46
N VAL A 282 8.40 -10.44 -9.38
CA VAL A 282 8.88 -9.05 -9.38
C VAL A 282 8.83 -8.49 -10.79
N GLY A 283 8.41 -7.23 -10.93
CA GLY A 283 8.40 -6.52 -12.20
C GLY A 283 9.81 -6.15 -12.67
N VAL A 284 9.92 -5.83 -13.96
CA VAL A 284 11.20 -5.38 -14.57
C VAL A 284 11.69 -4.08 -13.92
N GLU A 285 10.77 -3.23 -13.49
CA GLU A 285 11.03 -1.92 -12.89
C GLU A 285 11.59 -2.00 -11.46
N ARG A 286 11.49 -3.18 -10.81
CA ARG A 286 11.94 -3.40 -9.43
C ARG A 286 11.40 -2.36 -8.43
N ASN A 287 10.12 -2.02 -8.55
CA ASN A 287 9.47 -1.10 -7.62
C ASN A 287 9.45 -1.67 -6.19
N LEU A 288 9.38 -0.78 -5.21
CA LEU A 288 9.25 -1.15 -3.79
C LEU A 288 7.81 -1.61 -3.49
N VAL A 289 7.51 -2.84 -3.86
CA VAL A 289 6.19 -3.44 -3.67
C VAL A 289 5.91 -3.67 -2.19
N ARG A 290 4.73 -3.27 -1.75
CA ARG A 290 4.29 -3.41 -0.35
C ARG A 290 3.47 -4.67 -0.14
N ALA A 291 3.68 -5.28 1.02
CA ALA A 291 2.93 -6.43 1.51
C ALA A 291 2.11 -6.05 2.75
N CYS A 292 0.99 -6.72 2.96
CA CYS A 292 0.14 -6.44 4.11
C CYS A 292 -0.53 -7.70 4.68
N TRP A 293 -0.90 -7.62 5.95
CA TRP A 293 -1.80 -8.56 6.62
C TRP A 293 -3.25 -8.11 6.50
N ASP A 294 -4.17 -9.05 6.52
CA ASP A 294 -5.58 -8.73 6.79
C ASP A 294 -5.80 -8.39 8.27
N GLY A 295 -6.95 -7.79 8.60
CA GLY A 295 -7.27 -7.37 9.97
C GLY A 295 -7.34 -8.53 10.98
N LYS A 296 -7.49 -9.77 10.53
CA LYS A 296 -7.54 -10.98 11.39
C LYS A 296 -6.21 -11.73 11.48
N GLY A 297 -5.22 -11.37 10.65
CA GLY A 297 -3.96 -12.10 10.54
C GLY A 297 -4.07 -13.47 9.85
N GLU A 298 -5.19 -13.74 9.17
CA GLU A 298 -5.42 -15.01 8.49
C GLU A 298 -4.87 -15.03 7.07
N ARG A 299 -4.68 -13.87 6.47
CA ARG A 299 -4.31 -13.73 5.06
C ARG A 299 -3.21 -12.69 4.87
N VAL A 300 -2.46 -12.90 3.81
CA VAL A 300 -1.35 -12.04 3.38
C VAL A 300 -1.62 -11.59 1.95
N GLY A 301 -1.51 -10.30 1.68
CA GLY A 301 -1.64 -9.69 0.36
C GLY A 301 -0.33 -9.06 -0.10
N VAL A 302 0.02 -9.28 -1.37
CA VAL A 302 1.21 -8.67 -2.00
C VAL A 302 0.87 -8.29 -3.42
N GLY A 303 1.35 -7.14 -3.86
CA GLY A 303 1.33 -6.74 -5.26
C GLY A 303 2.33 -7.54 -6.09
N SER A 304 2.14 -7.59 -7.38
CA SER A 304 3.01 -8.31 -8.28
C SER A 304 3.37 -7.47 -9.50
N GLY A 305 4.55 -7.72 -10.04
CA GLY A 305 5.02 -7.09 -11.27
C GLY A 305 4.28 -7.51 -12.54
N ASP A 306 3.45 -8.55 -12.46
CA ASP A 306 2.59 -8.98 -13.58
C ASP A 306 1.21 -8.29 -13.62
N GLY A 307 1.00 -7.27 -12.78
CA GLY A 307 -0.26 -6.54 -12.71
C GLY A 307 -1.35 -7.27 -11.93
N SER A 308 -1.00 -8.30 -11.17
CA SER A 308 -1.94 -9.02 -10.31
C SER A 308 -1.70 -8.75 -8.82
N VAL A 309 -2.75 -8.95 -8.03
CA VAL A 309 -2.65 -9.03 -6.57
C VAL A 309 -2.70 -10.49 -6.16
N CYS A 310 -1.71 -10.92 -5.38
CA CYS A 310 -1.65 -12.27 -4.84
C CYS A 310 -2.07 -12.26 -3.38
N VAL A 311 -2.97 -13.17 -3.00
CA VAL A 311 -3.44 -13.33 -1.62
C VAL A 311 -3.30 -14.78 -1.20
N TRP A 312 -2.61 -15.00 -0.08
CA TRP A 312 -2.39 -16.32 0.50
C TRP A 312 -3.07 -16.46 1.85
N GLU A 313 -3.43 -17.69 2.18
CA GLU A 313 -3.77 -18.06 3.54
C GLU A 313 -2.51 -18.17 4.39
N ALA A 314 -2.39 -17.36 5.43
CA ALA A 314 -1.19 -17.27 6.27
C ALA A 314 -0.86 -18.60 6.97
N ARG A 315 -1.88 -19.39 7.33
CA ARG A 315 -1.69 -20.65 8.03
C ARG A 315 -1.14 -21.76 7.16
N THR A 316 -1.59 -21.87 5.91
CA THR A 316 -1.25 -22.98 5.00
C THR A 316 -0.23 -22.59 3.92
N SER A 317 0.08 -21.30 3.78
CA SER A 317 0.87 -20.72 2.68
C SER A 317 0.27 -20.98 1.29
N LYS A 318 -1.01 -21.36 1.23
CA LYS A 318 -1.69 -21.64 -0.04
C LYS A 318 -2.13 -20.33 -0.68
N LEU A 319 -1.85 -20.16 -1.99
CA LEU A 319 -2.40 -19.08 -2.78
C LEU A 319 -3.92 -19.28 -2.91
N VAL A 320 -4.69 -18.33 -2.40
CA VAL A 320 -6.17 -18.37 -2.41
C VAL A 320 -6.71 -17.58 -3.58
N TYR A 321 -6.18 -16.37 -3.79
CA TYR A 321 -6.60 -15.50 -4.88
C TYR A 321 -5.39 -14.98 -5.65
N LYS A 322 -5.52 -14.90 -6.95
CA LYS A 322 -4.70 -14.10 -7.84
C LYS A 322 -5.62 -13.22 -8.66
N LEU A 323 -5.67 -11.94 -8.32
CA LEU A 323 -6.61 -10.95 -8.87
C LEU A 323 -5.91 -10.14 -9.95
N PRO A 324 -6.18 -10.40 -11.24
CA PRO A 324 -5.65 -9.61 -12.33
C PRO A 324 -6.50 -8.35 -12.52
N GLY A 325 -5.93 -7.32 -13.13
CA GLY A 325 -6.70 -6.12 -13.49
C GLY A 325 -5.85 -4.89 -13.78
N HIS A 326 -4.65 -4.84 -13.24
CA HIS A 326 -3.73 -3.73 -13.46
C HIS A 326 -2.90 -3.93 -14.74
N ARG A 327 -2.50 -2.81 -15.36
CA ARG A 327 -1.67 -2.81 -16.57
C ARG A 327 -0.18 -2.81 -16.26
N GLY A 328 0.21 -2.32 -15.08
CA GLY A 328 1.58 -2.21 -14.59
C GLY A 328 1.77 -2.94 -13.27
N THR A 329 2.95 -2.80 -12.68
CA THR A 329 3.29 -3.34 -11.35
C THR A 329 2.33 -2.80 -10.30
N VAL A 330 1.83 -3.68 -9.44
CA VAL A 330 1.01 -3.29 -8.29
C VAL A 330 1.93 -2.95 -7.12
N ASN A 331 2.08 -1.66 -6.83
CA ASN A 331 3.04 -1.17 -5.84
C ASN A 331 2.56 -1.34 -4.40
N ASP A 332 1.27 -1.16 -4.12
CA ASP A 332 0.73 -1.32 -2.76
C ASP A 332 -0.59 -2.08 -2.77
N VAL A 333 -0.77 -2.91 -1.76
CA VAL A 333 -1.98 -3.70 -1.51
C VAL A 333 -2.35 -3.53 -0.05
N ARG A 334 -3.63 -3.23 0.22
CA ARG A 334 -4.15 -3.08 1.58
C ARG A 334 -5.49 -3.75 1.72
N PHE A 335 -5.69 -4.39 2.87
CA PHE A 335 -7.00 -4.83 3.31
C PHE A 335 -7.68 -3.69 4.05
N ALA A 336 -8.98 -3.51 3.81
CA ALA A 336 -9.77 -2.57 4.60
C ALA A 336 -9.85 -3.05 6.06
N PRO A 337 -9.77 -2.14 7.03
CA PRO A 337 -10.05 -2.50 8.41
C PRO A 337 -11.53 -2.87 8.54
N GLY A 338 -11.83 -4.05 9.08
CA GLY A 338 -13.19 -4.56 9.26
C GLY A 338 -13.29 -6.08 9.10
N ASP A 339 -14.50 -6.60 9.27
CA ASP A 339 -14.79 -8.03 9.17
C ASP A 339 -15.26 -8.48 7.77
N GLU A 340 -15.21 -7.59 6.79
CA GLU A 340 -15.70 -7.85 5.44
C GLU A 340 -14.82 -8.82 4.65
N PRO A 341 -15.40 -9.67 3.78
CA PRO A 341 -14.61 -10.62 2.97
C PRO A 341 -13.70 -9.89 1.97
N ILE A 342 -12.55 -10.47 1.69
CA ILE A 342 -11.46 -9.91 0.87
C ILE A 342 -11.90 -9.45 -0.53
N SER A 343 -12.82 -10.16 -1.16
CA SER A 343 -13.30 -9.82 -2.51
C SER A 343 -13.91 -8.43 -2.61
N GLU A 344 -14.16 -7.78 -1.47
CA GLU A 344 -14.89 -6.53 -1.37
C GLU A 344 -14.07 -5.37 -0.80
N SER A 345 -12.90 -5.65 -0.21
CA SER A 345 -12.15 -4.67 0.56
C SER A 345 -10.64 -4.57 0.25
N THR A 346 -10.17 -5.24 -0.78
CA THR A 346 -8.76 -5.12 -1.20
C THR A 346 -8.61 -3.93 -2.12
N LEU A 347 -7.82 -2.95 -1.69
CA LEU A 347 -7.42 -1.82 -2.52
C LEU A 347 -6.10 -2.17 -3.19
N SER A 348 -6.09 -2.18 -4.51
CA SER A 348 -4.87 -2.26 -5.29
C SER A 348 -4.72 -1.00 -6.13
N LEU A 349 -3.57 -0.38 -6.07
CA LEU A 349 -3.30 0.88 -6.73
C LEU A 349 -2.42 0.68 -7.95
N PHE A 350 -2.74 1.46 -8.97
CA PHE A 350 -1.98 1.47 -10.21
C PHE A 350 -0.62 2.13 -10.02
N GLY A 351 0.43 1.49 -10.53
CA GLY A 351 1.67 2.13 -10.91
C GLY A 351 1.60 2.54 -12.37
#